data_919c16cad485c217c73068f8e7242d43
#
_entry.id   919c16cad485c217c73068f8e7242d43
#
_cell.length_a   1.000
_cell.length_b   1.000
_cell.length_c   1.000
_cell.angle_alpha   90.00
_cell.angle_beta   90.00
_cell.angle_gamma   90.00
#
_symmetry.space_group_name_H-M   'P 1'
#
loop_
_entity.id
_entity.type
_entity.pdbx_description
1 polymer ?
#
loop_
_entity_poly.entity_id
_entity_poly.type
_entity_poly.pdbx_seq_one_letter_code
_entity_poly.pdbx_strand_id
1 'polypeptide(L)'
;MEVQAGIERRLTRQVMVGDVPVGGGAPVTVQSMTVTRTADHEATLQQIYDLAMAGADIVRCTCNELEAAEGLAHIVPRSPVPIVADIHHQHRMALAALEAGVHCLRLNPGNIRKPEHIRTVAAEARDRGVPIRIGVNGGSLHPDLYAKYGGKVTAEAMVESALDEIRYFEEVDFNLIKISVKASSVPLMVEAYHQLSEVTDYPLHLGVTEAGPPPAGLIKSSAGIGALLAQGIGDTIRYSLTADPVEEARAGRTLLEAMGLRERKNVDLIACPSCGRAEIDVVAVAEEAMAAFADREIPLQVAVMGCVVNGPGEARDADLGIAAGNRRGHLFIKGRNAAVVREDEMVDALVEWAVLIHEEG
;
A
#
# COMPACT_ATOMS: atom_id res chain seq x y z
N MET A 1 19.80 2.85 9.17
CA MET A 1 19.78 4.15 8.43
C MET A 1 18.39 4.74 8.62
N GLU A 2 18.27 5.97 9.13
CA GLU A 2 16.99 6.65 9.21
C GLU A 2 16.44 6.87 7.79
N VAL A 3 15.21 6.45 7.54
CA VAL A 3 14.49 6.74 6.30
C VAL A 3 14.26 8.26 6.26
N GLN A 4 15.14 8.98 5.61
CA GLN A 4 15.02 10.43 5.39
C GLN A 4 14.20 10.70 4.12
N ALA A 5 12.90 10.43 4.19
CA ALA A 5 12.03 11.21 3.35
C ALA A 5 11.92 12.59 3.99
N GLY A 6 12.26 13.65 3.29
CA GLY A 6 12.00 15.03 3.75
C GLY A 6 10.51 15.37 3.81
N ILE A 7 9.66 14.36 4.04
CA ILE A 7 8.21 14.47 4.13
C ILE A 7 7.85 14.51 5.61
N GLU A 8 7.43 15.67 6.07
CA GLU A 8 6.86 15.83 7.40
C GLU A 8 5.45 15.21 7.44
N ARG A 9 5.28 14.13 8.20
CA ARG A 9 4.00 13.43 8.27
C ARG A 9 3.07 14.09 9.28
N ARG A 10 1.78 14.16 8.91
CA ARG A 10 0.70 14.61 9.80
C ARG A 10 0.68 13.76 11.07
N LEU A 11 0.61 14.40 12.22
CA LEU A 11 0.45 13.70 13.49
C LEU A 11 -0.98 13.14 13.62
N THR A 12 -1.09 11.84 13.85
CA THR A 12 -2.35 11.13 14.04
C THR A 12 -2.35 10.33 15.34
N ARG A 13 -3.54 9.95 15.81
CA ARG A 13 -3.67 8.90 16.84
C ARG A 13 -3.06 7.61 16.32
N GLN A 14 -2.69 6.72 17.22
CA GLN A 14 -2.24 5.38 16.84
C GLN A 14 -3.31 4.34 17.20
N VAL A 15 -3.55 3.40 16.30
CA VAL A 15 -4.33 2.19 16.57
C VAL A 15 -3.48 0.96 16.24
N MET A 16 -3.70 -0.12 16.98
CA MET A 16 -3.02 -1.39 16.71
C MET A 16 -3.94 -2.32 15.90
N VAL A 17 -3.45 -2.81 14.77
CA VAL A 17 -4.10 -3.88 14.00
C VAL A 17 -3.31 -5.16 14.24
N GLY A 18 -3.73 -5.95 15.21
CA GLY A 18 -2.87 -6.99 15.75
C GLY A 18 -1.62 -6.38 16.37
N ASP A 19 -0.46 -6.77 15.89
CA ASP A 19 0.86 -6.25 16.27
C ASP A 19 1.34 -5.10 15.37
N VAL A 20 0.59 -4.73 14.34
CA VAL A 20 0.96 -3.67 13.38
C VAL A 20 0.41 -2.31 13.83
N PRO A 21 1.27 -1.34 14.17
CA PRO A 21 0.86 0.01 14.52
C PRO A 21 0.45 0.79 13.26
N VAL A 22 -0.67 1.52 13.33
CA VAL A 22 -1.19 2.38 12.27
C VAL A 22 -1.42 3.78 12.82
N GLY A 23 -0.80 4.79 12.21
CA GLY A 23 -0.80 6.17 12.72
C GLY A 23 0.23 6.41 13.82
N GLY A 24 0.17 7.56 14.49
CA GLY A 24 1.09 7.91 15.58
C GLY A 24 2.56 8.03 15.16
N GLY A 25 2.84 8.30 13.88
CA GLY A 25 4.20 8.34 13.36
C GLY A 25 4.78 6.99 12.95
N ALA A 26 4.05 5.88 13.13
CA ALA A 26 4.48 4.55 12.66
C ALA A 26 4.65 4.53 11.12
N PRO A 27 5.47 3.62 10.57
CA PRO A 27 5.63 3.49 9.12
C PRO A 27 4.28 3.30 8.41
N VAL A 28 4.13 3.90 7.22
CA VAL A 28 2.93 3.71 6.40
C VAL A 28 2.80 2.24 6.02
N THR A 29 1.62 1.67 6.26
CA THR A 29 1.35 0.26 6.01
C THR A 29 0.72 0.02 4.64
N VAL A 30 1.02 -1.12 4.03
CA VAL A 30 0.36 -1.63 2.82
C VAL A 30 -0.72 -2.63 3.24
N GLN A 31 -1.97 -2.36 2.87
CA GLN A 31 -3.05 -3.32 3.01
C GLN A 31 -3.47 -3.85 1.64
N SER A 32 -3.62 -5.17 1.50
CA SER A 32 -4.27 -5.79 0.34
C SER A 32 -5.55 -6.52 0.75
N MET A 33 -6.19 -7.19 -0.19
CA MET A 33 -7.45 -7.90 0.02
C MET A 33 -7.47 -9.22 -0.76
N THR A 34 -7.94 -10.29 -0.13
CA THR A 34 -8.15 -11.56 -0.81
C THR A 34 -9.31 -11.50 -1.80
N VAL A 35 -9.21 -12.29 -2.88
CA VAL A 35 -10.28 -12.50 -3.86
C VAL A 35 -10.90 -13.89 -3.75
N THR A 36 -10.31 -14.77 -2.97
CA THR A 36 -10.83 -16.09 -2.62
C THR A 36 -12.09 -15.98 -1.74
N ARG A 37 -12.93 -16.99 -1.77
CA ARG A 37 -14.05 -17.09 -0.81
C ARG A 37 -13.48 -17.41 0.58
N THR A 38 -13.75 -16.58 1.56
CA THR A 38 -13.21 -16.73 2.93
C THR A 38 -13.62 -18.04 3.60
N ALA A 39 -14.77 -18.59 3.20
CA ALA A 39 -15.21 -19.92 3.63
C ALA A 39 -14.25 -21.05 3.15
N ASP A 40 -13.56 -20.86 2.02
CA ASP A 40 -12.44 -21.71 1.61
C ASP A 40 -11.16 -21.19 2.30
N HIS A 41 -11.01 -21.57 3.57
CA HIS A 41 -9.96 -21.04 4.42
C HIS A 41 -8.55 -21.47 3.98
N GLU A 42 -8.37 -22.64 3.37
CA GLU A 42 -7.06 -23.06 2.88
C GLU A 42 -6.61 -22.24 1.65
N ALA A 43 -7.48 -22.08 0.65
CA ALA A 43 -7.16 -21.24 -0.50
C ALA A 43 -6.96 -19.76 -0.10
N THR A 44 -7.77 -19.27 0.85
CA THR A 44 -7.65 -17.90 1.36
C THR A 44 -6.35 -17.72 2.14
N LEU A 45 -5.97 -18.68 2.97
CA LEU A 45 -4.71 -18.63 3.73
C LEU A 45 -3.50 -18.65 2.79
N GLN A 46 -3.50 -19.48 1.74
CA GLN A 46 -2.44 -19.46 0.75
C GLN A 46 -2.31 -18.08 0.10
N GLN A 47 -3.42 -17.49 -0.32
CA GLN A 47 -3.39 -16.14 -0.91
C GLN A 47 -2.89 -15.09 0.09
N ILE A 48 -3.19 -15.21 1.38
CA ILE A 48 -2.65 -14.32 2.43
C ILE A 48 -1.13 -14.45 2.52
N TYR A 49 -0.56 -15.66 2.45
CA TYR A 49 0.89 -15.85 2.40
C TYR A 49 1.49 -15.18 1.16
N ASP A 50 0.89 -15.34 0.00
CA ASP A 50 1.38 -14.73 -1.24
C ASP A 50 1.35 -13.19 -1.15
N LEU A 51 0.29 -12.62 -0.57
CA LEU A 51 0.17 -11.19 -0.32
C LEU A 51 1.20 -10.66 0.68
N ALA A 52 1.44 -11.39 1.76
CA ALA A 52 2.44 -11.03 2.76
C ALA A 52 3.85 -11.03 2.16
N MET A 53 4.19 -12.07 1.38
CA MET A 53 5.46 -12.15 0.65
C MET A 53 5.61 -11.02 -0.39
N ALA A 54 4.49 -10.55 -0.97
CA ALA A 54 4.49 -9.41 -1.89
C ALA A 54 4.59 -8.04 -1.19
N GLY A 55 4.63 -8.01 0.15
CA GLY A 55 4.83 -6.80 0.94
C GLY A 55 3.58 -6.19 1.57
N ALA A 56 2.46 -6.94 1.63
CA ALA A 56 1.31 -6.52 2.42
C ALA A 56 1.59 -6.68 3.92
N ASP A 57 1.39 -5.62 4.69
CA ASP A 57 1.53 -5.63 6.15
C ASP A 57 0.21 -6.08 6.83
N ILE A 58 -0.91 -5.92 6.15
CA ILE A 58 -2.27 -6.22 6.65
C ILE A 58 -3.09 -6.80 5.48
N VAL A 59 -3.88 -7.83 5.73
CA VAL A 59 -4.75 -8.41 4.70
C VAL A 59 -6.21 -8.33 5.13
N ARG A 60 -7.10 -7.99 4.18
CA ARG A 60 -8.54 -7.92 4.38
C ARG A 60 -9.23 -9.10 3.70
N CYS A 61 -10.11 -9.78 4.44
CA CYS A 61 -10.95 -10.86 3.96
C CYS A 61 -12.44 -10.47 4.06
N THR A 62 -13.25 -10.88 3.11
CA THR A 62 -14.71 -10.64 3.14
C THR A 62 -15.37 -11.52 4.19
N CYS A 63 -16.29 -10.94 5.00
CA CYS A 63 -17.10 -11.67 5.97
C CYS A 63 -18.57 -11.26 5.84
N ASN A 64 -19.28 -11.88 4.91
CA ASN A 64 -20.67 -11.57 4.55
C ASN A 64 -21.67 -12.69 4.89
N GLU A 65 -21.18 -13.84 5.35
CA GLU A 65 -21.92 -15.04 5.71
C GLU A 65 -21.24 -15.76 6.88
N LEU A 66 -21.95 -16.66 7.58
CA LEU A 66 -21.42 -17.36 8.76
C LEU A 66 -20.25 -18.27 8.39
N GLU A 67 -20.31 -18.93 7.26
CA GLU A 67 -19.25 -19.80 6.75
C GLU A 67 -17.93 -19.03 6.53
N ALA A 68 -18.03 -17.74 6.17
CA ALA A 68 -16.85 -16.87 6.08
C ALA A 68 -16.28 -16.55 7.48
N ALA A 69 -17.14 -16.33 8.49
CA ALA A 69 -16.69 -16.14 9.87
C ALA A 69 -16.04 -17.41 10.45
N GLU A 70 -16.60 -18.60 10.17
CA GLU A 70 -15.98 -19.89 10.50
C GLU A 70 -14.62 -20.04 9.81
N GLY A 71 -14.52 -19.67 8.52
CA GLY A 71 -13.27 -19.64 7.78
C GLY A 71 -12.23 -18.72 8.45
N LEU A 72 -12.63 -17.53 8.90
CA LEU A 72 -11.75 -16.61 9.63
C LEU A 72 -11.19 -17.23 10.92
N ALA A 73 -11.96 -18.01 11.65
CA ALA A 73 -11.48 -18.69 12.86
C ALA A 73 -10.34 -19.69 12.58
N HIS A 74 -10.27 -20.24 11.37
CA HIS A 74 -9.17 -21.09 10.92
C HIS A 74 -8.00 -20.29 10.32
N ILE A 75 -8.28 -19.14 9.71
CA ILE A 75 -7.29 -18.29 9.05
C ILE A 75 -6.48 -17.48 10.08
N VAL A 76 -7.15 -16.81 11.01
CA VAL A 76 -6.52 -15.83 11.93
C VAL A 76 -5.33 -16.41 12.71
N PRO A 77 -5.41 -17.59 13.35
CA PRO A 77 -4.30 -18.13 14.12
C PRO A 77 -3.10 -18.61 13.27
N ARG A 78 -3.30 -18.73 11.95
CA ARG A 78 -2.28 -19.24 11.01
C ARG A 78 -1.73 -18.15 10.09
N SER A 79 -2.35 -16.98 10.09
CA SER A 79 -1.97 -15.87 9.19
C SER A 79 -0.63 -15.27 9.60
N PRO A 80 0.29 -15.02 8.65
CA PRO A 80 1.57 -14.35 8.92
C PRO A 80 1.41 -12.83 9.14
N VAL A 81 0.22 -12.27 8.85
CA VAL A 81 -0.09 -10.84 8.96
C VAL A 81 -1.47 -10.63 9.57
N PRO A 82 -1.75 -9.49 10.22
CA PRO A 82 -3.05 -9.18 10.77
C PRO A 82 -4.18 -9.23 9.74
N ILE A 83 -5.33 -9.75 10.17
CA ILE A 83 -6.53 -9.92 9.34
C ILE A 83 -7.58 -8.87 9.68
N VAL A 84 -8.12 -8.23 8.63
CA VAL A 84 -9.27 -7.32 8.69
C VAL A 84 -10.50 -8.02 8.13
N ALA A 85 -11.60 -8.09 8.88
CA ALA A 85 -12.88 -8.57 8.35
C ALA A 85 -13.66 -7.43 7.69
N ASP A 86 -14.06 -7.64 6.43
CA ASP A 86 -14.87 -6.69 5.67
C ASP A 86 -16.35 -7.00 5.79
N ILE A 87 -17.05 -6.18 6.56
CA ILE A 87 -18.47 -6.35 6.90
C ILE A 87 -19.30 -5.39 6.06
N HIS A 88 -20.25 -5.89 5.28
CA HIS A 88 -21.06 -5.07 4.38
C HIS A 88 -22.39 -4.61 4.98
N HIS A 89 -23.22 -5.53 5.53
CA HIS A 89 -24.59 -5.18 5.90
C HIS A 89 -25.04 -5.67 7.26
N GLN A 90 -24.49 -6.76 7.78
CA GLN A 90 -25.03 -7.44 8.96
C GLN A 90 -24.10 -7.30 10.16
N HIS A 91 -24.55 -6.60 11.21
CA HIS A 91 -23.80 -6.48 12.46
C HIS A 91 -23.45 -7.84 13.09
N ARG A 92 -24.27 -8.88 12.86
CA ARG A 92 -23.97 -10.23 13.34
C ARG A 92 -22.70 -10.82 12.76
N MET A 93 -22.37 -10.45 11.51
CA MET A 93 -21.10 -10.87 10.89
C MET A 93 -19.92 -10.17 11.54
N ALA A 94 -20.10 -8.92 11.96
CA ALA A 94 -19.06 -8.20 12.71
C ALA A 94 -18.79 -8.90 14.07
N LEU A 95 -19.83 -9.29 14.79
CA LEU A 95 -19.69 -10.03 16.06
C LEU A 95 -19.03 -11.40 15.85
N ALA A 96 -19.47 -12.15 14.85
CA ALA A 96 -18.87 -13.45 14.51
C ALA A 96 -17.40 -13.33 14.09
N ALA A 97 -17.04 -12.27 13.35
CA ALA A 97 -15.64 -12.01 13.00
C ALA A 97 -14.79 -11.64 14.22
N LEU A 98 -15.34 -10.85 15.17
CA LEU A 98 -14.68 -10.56 16.44
C LEU A 98 -14.47 -11.82 17.27
N GLU A 99 -15.45 -12.73 17.30
CA GLU A 99 -15.34 -14.03 17.96
C GLU A 99 -14.27 -14.91 17.31
N ALA A 100 -14.15 -14.86 15.97
CA ALA A 100 -13.09 -15.53 15.22
C ALA A 100 -11.67 -14.93 15.49
N GLY A 101 -11.58 -13.82 16.21
CA GLY A 101 -10.31 -13.21 16.64
C GLY A 101 -9.65 -12.28 15.62
N VAL A 102 -10.43 -11.69 14.69
CA VAL A 102 -9.86 -10.74 13.71
C VAL A 102 -9.26 -9.52 14.38
N HIS A 103 -8.25 -8.95 13.74
CA HIS A 103 -7.45 -7.84 14.29
C HIS A 103 -8.01 -6.45 13.97
N CYS A 104 -8.96 -6.34 13.04
CA CYS A 104 -9.65 -5.10 12.72
C CYS A 104 -10.96 -5.42 11.99
N LEU A 105 -11.98 -4.60 12.18
CA LEU A 105 -13.19 -4.62 11.36
C LEU A 105 -13.14 -3.50 10.32
N ARG A 106 -13.65 -3.75 9.13
CA ARG A 106 -14.06 -2.70 8.20
C ARG A 106 -15.58 -2.65 8.13
N LEU A 107 -16.11 -1.52 8.47
CA LEU A 107 -17.55 -1.24 8.41
C LEU A 107 -17.83 -0.12 7.42
N ASN A 108 -19.00 -0.20 6.78
CA ASN A 108 -19.66 0.96 6.20
C ASN A 108 -20.92 1.21 7.04
N PRO A 109 -20.85 2.12 8.02
CA PRO A 109 -21.96 2.37 8.94
C PRO A 109 -23.24 2.79 8.23
N GLY A 110 -23.15 3.48 7.10
CA GLY A 110 -24.30 3.77 6.24
C GLY A 110 -25.09 2.53 5.81
N ASN A 111 -24.50 1.33 5.88
CA ASN A 111 -25.14 0.05 5.61
C ASN A 111 -25.68 -0.63 6.88
N ILE A 112 -25.15 -0.28 8.07
CA ILE A 112 -25.61 -0.79 9.38
C ILE A 112 -26.46 0.30 10.05
N ARG A 113 -27.65 0.53 9.51
CA ARG A 113 -28.48 1.72 9.77
C ARG A 113 -29.06 1.85 11.18
N LYS A 114 -28.92 0.84 12.05
CA LYS A 114 -29.52 0.86 13.38
C LYS A 114 -28.49 1.24 14.45
N PRO A 115 -28.68 2.34 15.18
CA PRO A 115 -27.72 2.82 16.21
C PRO A 115 -27.40 1.74 17.26
N GLU A 116 -28.39 0.92 17.66
CA GLU A 116 -28.20 -0.17 18.60
C GLU A 116 -27.21 -1.25 18.08
N HIS A 117 -27.20 -1.51 16.79
CA HIS A 117 -26.26 -2.46 16.20
C HIS A 117 -24.83 -1.91 16.20
N ILE A 118 -24.66 -0.61 15.91
CA ILE A 118 -23.36 0.05 15.96
C ILE A 118 -22.82 0.01 17.40
N ARG A 119 -23.67 0.34 18.39
CA ARG A 119 -23.31 0.27 19.82
C ARG A 119 -22.85 -1.10 20.24
N THR A 120 -23.57 -2.15 19.81
CA THR A 120 -23.23 -3.53 20.17
C THR A 120 -21.87 -3.93 19.57
N VAL A 121 -21.62 -3.61 18.30
CA VAL A 121 -20.34 -3.91 17.64
C VAL A 121 -19.20 -3.10 18.27
N ALA A 122 -19.42 -1.79 18.55
CA ALA A 122 -18.43 -0.94 19.17
C ALA A 122 -18.05 -1.41 20.58
N ALA A 123 -19.03 -1.82 21.38
CA ALA A 123 -18.78 -2.36 22.72
C ALA A 123 -17.93 -3.63 22.67
N GLU A 124 -18.31 -4.59 21.83
CA GLU A 124 -17.56 -5.85 21.66
C GLU A 124 -16.14 -5.61 21.11
N ALA A 125 -16.00 -4.71 20.12
CA ALA A 125 -14.70 -4.35 19.57
C ALA A 125 -13.80 -3.64 20.62
N ARG A 126 -14.37 -2.76 21.46
CA ARG A 126 -13.67 -2.11 22.56
C ARG A 126 -13.17 -3.11 23.59
N ASP A 127 -14.03 -4.03 24.01
CA ASP A 127 -13.71 -5.02 25.06
C ASP A 127 -12.57 -5.96 24.60
N ARG A 128 -12.42 -6.14 23.29
CA ARG A 128 -11.34 -6.91 22.66
C ARG A 128 -10.13 -6.07 22.21
N GLY A 129 -10.21 -4.74 22.29
CA GLY A 129 -9.18 -3.84 21.79
C GLY A 129 -9.04 -3.83 20.27
N VAL A 130 -10.07 -4.20 19.52
CA VAL A 130 -10.06 -4.34 18.06
C VAL A 130 -10.48 -3.02 17.40
N PRO A 131 -9.64 -2.38 16.59
CA PRO A 131 -9.99 -1.16 15.89
C PRO A 131 -11.03 -1.40 14.78
N ILE A 132 -11.75 -0.32 14.47
CA ILE A 132 -12.74 -0.28 13.38
C ILE A 132 -12.31 0.70 12.31
N ARG A 133 -12.27 0.26 11.05
CA ARG A 133 -12.12 1.17 9.92
C ARG A 133 -13.49 1.59 9.38
N ILE A 134 -13.77 2.87 9.48
CA ILE A 134 -14.89 3.53 8.83
C ILE A 134 -14.55 3.72 7.34
N GLY A 135 -15.39 3.24 6.45
CA GLY A 135 -15.15 3.28 5.00
C GLY A 135 -16.25 4.00 4.24
N VAL A 136 -16.05 5.28 3.96
CA VAL A 136 -16.90 6.06 3.07
C VAL A 136 -16.44 5.89 1.63
N ASN A 137 -17.38 5.59 0.73
CA ASN A 137 -17.15 5.58 -0.71
C ASN A 137 -18.12 6.59 -1.37
N GLY A 138 -17.63 7.33 -2.36
CA GLY A 138 -18.48 8.31 -3.07
C GLY A 138 -19.75 7.70 -3.67
N GLY A 139 -19.71 6.45 -4.12
CA GLY A 139 -20.88 5.74 -4.66
C GLY A 139 -21.90 5.25 -3.62
N SER A 140 -21.64 5.38 -2.31
CA SER A 140 -22.49 4.87 -1.22
C SER A 140 -22.87 5.93 -0.19
N LEU A 141 -22.86 7.21 -0.57
CA LEU A 141 -23.34 8.29 0.27
C LEU A 141 -24.82 8.14 0.61
N HIS A 142 -25.21 8.59 1.82
CA HIS A 142 -26.62 8.59 2.22
C HIS A 142 -27.46 9.46 1.25
N PRO A 143 -28.66 9.03 0.83
CA PRO A 143 -29.50 9.78 -0.12
C PRO A 143 -29.75 11.24 0.31
N ASP A 144 -29.99 11.50 1.59
CA ASP A 144 -30.24 12.85 2.09
C ASP A 144 -28.99 13.74 1.95
N LEU A 145 -27.81 13.17 2.23
CA LEU A 145 -26.55 13.87 2.05
C LEU A 145 -26.27 14.16 0.57
N TYR A 146 -26.50 13.15 -0.28
CA TYR A 146 -26.41 13.32 -1.74
C TYR A 146 -27.34 14.43 -2.25
N ALA A 147 -28.61 14.49 -1.75
CA ALA A 147 -29.57 15.53 -2.10
C ALA A 147 -29.12 16.92 -1.59
N LYS A 148 -28.58 17.01 -0.34
CA LYS A 148 -28.04 18.25 0.26
C LYS A 148 -26.97 18.89 -0.63
N TYR A 149 -26.15 18.08 -1.28
CA TYR A 149 -25.06 18.54 -2.17
C TYR A 149 -25.46 18.56 -3.64
N GLY A 150 -26.76 18.78 -3.94
CA GLY A 150 -27.27 18.99 -5.28
C GLY A 150 -27.24 17.76 -6.20
N GLY A 151 -27.33 16.55 -5.64
CA GLY A 151 -27.30 15.30 -6.38
C GLY A 151 -25.94 14.97 -6.98
N LYS A 152 -24.86 15.40 -6.32
CA LYS A 152 -23.48 15.14 -6.76
C LYS A 152 -22.63 14.61 -5.59
N VAL A 153 -21.66 13.79 -5.92
CA VAL A 153 -20.61 13.40 -4.98
C VAL A 153 -19.56 14.50 -4.95
N THR A 154 -19.43 15.17 -3.80
CA THR A 154 -18.41 16.22 -3.56
C THR A 154 -17.48 15.82 -2.43
N ALA A 155 -16.33 16.47 -2.32
CA ALA A 155 -15.40 16.25 -1.22
C ALA A 155 -16.06 16.53 0.14
N GLU A 156 -16.78 17.65 0.23
CA GLU A 156 -17.51 18.07 1.45
C GLU A 156 -18.57 17.04 1.86
N ALA A 157 -19.30 16.46 0.89
CA ALA A 157 -20.29 15.42 1.19
C ALA A 157 -19.63 14.15 1.75
N MET A 158 -18.47 13.78 1.22
CA MET A 158 -17.71 12.62 1.69
C MET A 158 -17.13 12.85 3.08
N VAL A 159 -16.62 14.05 3.34
CA VAL A 159 -16.08 14.45 4.67
C VAL A 159 -17.20 14.51 5.70
N GLU A 160 -18.35 15.15 5.38
CA GLU A 160 -19.51 15.20 6.27
C GLU A 160 -19.99 13.77 6.60
N SER A 161 -20.09 12.88 5.61
CA SER A 161 -20.44 11.48 5.84
C SER A 161 -19.47 10.80 6.81
N ALA A 162 -18.17 11.02 6.65
CA ALA A 162 -17.17 10.43 7.53
C ALA A 162 -17.26 10.97 8.97
N LEU A 163 -17.49 12.27 9.14
CA LEU A 163 -17.63 12.91 10.45
C LEU A 163 -18.91 12.46 11.16
N ASP A 164 -20.01 12.29 10.45
CA ASP A 164 -21.25 11.77 11.03
C ASP A 164 -21.06 10.33 11.52
N GLU A 165 -20.35 9.49 10.77
CA GLU A 165 -20.06 8.13 11.18
C GLU A 165 -19.10 8.06 12.37
N ILE A 166 -18.09 8.94 12.44
CA ILE A 166 -17.19 9.06 13.60
C ILE A 166 -18.00 9.37 14.85
N ARG A 167 -18.92 10.36 14.80
CA ARG A 167 -19.75 10.73 15.94
C ARG A 167 -20.53 9.57 16.53
N TYR A 168 -21.09 8.67 15.70
CA TYR A 168 -21.79 7.48 16.20
C TYR A 168 -20.92 6.56 17.05
N PHE A 169 -19.62 6.48 16.76
CA PHE A 169 -18.67 5.69 17.56
C PHE A 169 -18.21 6.47 18.79
N GLU A 170 -17.95 7.77 18.66
CA GLU A 170 -17.56 8.62 19.79
C GLU A 170 -18.66 8.75 20.84
N GLU A 171 -19.94 8.81 20.44
CA GLU A 171 -21.10 8.81 21.34
C GLU A 171 -21.22 7.56 22.24
N VAL A 172 -20.56 6.46 21.83
CA VAL A 172 -20.48 5.22 22.60
C VAL A 172 -19.11 4.99 23.21
N ASP A 173 -18.29 6.04 23.29
CA ASP A 173 -16.93 6.03 23.84
C ASP A 173 -15.99 5.02 23.13
N PHE A 174 -16.08 4.97 21.80
CA PHE A 174 -15.22 4.14 20.97
C PHE A 174 -14.29 4.99 20.12
N ASN A 175 -12.98 4.93 20.40
CA ASN A 175 -11.95 5.79 19.80
C ASN A 175 -10.88 5.00 19.00
N LEU A 176 -11.00 3.68 18.90
CA LEU A 176 -10.09 2.86 18.11
C LEU A 176 -10.50 2.88 16.62
N ILE A 177 -10.45 4.06 16.02
CA ILE A 177 -10.97 4.31 14.67
C ILE A 177 -9.83 4.60 13.70
N LYS A 178 -9.95 4.10 12.48
CA LYS A 178 -9.25 4.59 11.29
C LYS A 178 -10.24 4.85 10.17
N ILE A 179 -9.93 5.74 9.22
CA ILE A 179 -10.93 6.27 8.28
C ILE A 179 -10.44 6.15 6.85
N SER A 180 -11.37 5.90 5.94
CA SER A 180 -11.13 6.04 4.50
C SER A 180 -12.28 6.76 3.82
N VAL A 181 -11.96 7.71 2.93
CA VAL A 181 -12.89 8.40 2.04
C VAL A 181 -12.41 8.21 0.61
N LYS A 182 -13.04 7.27 -0.11
CA LYS A 182 -12.55 6.79 -1.40
C LYS A 182 -13.47 7.20 -2.55
N ALA A 183 -12.86 7.60 -3.66
CA ALA A 183 -13.53 7.86 -4.91
C ALA A 183 -12.74 7.25 -6.08
N SER A 184 -13.39 7.06 -7.22
CA SER A 184 -12.74 6.66 -8.46
C SER A 184 -12.07 7.85 -9.19
N SER A 185 -12.53 9.08 -8.90
CA SER A 185 -11.88 10.32 -9.36
C SER A 185 -10.74 10.69 -8.43
N VAL A 186 -9.53 10.76 -8.97
CA VAL A 186 -8.32 11.13 -8.21
C VAL A 186 -8.42 12.54 -7.63
N PRO A 187 -8.80 13.59 -8.39
CA PRO A 187 -8.92 14.94 -7.81
C PRO A 187 -9.94 15.00 -6.67
N LEU A 188 -11.09 14.33 -6.82
CA LEU A 188 -12.12 14.29 -5.78
C LEU A 188 -11.61 13.58 -4.51
N MET A 189 -10.91 12.46 -4.69
CA MET A 189 -10.35 11.69 -3.59
C MET A 189 -9.28 12.51 -2.83
N VAL A 190 -8.35 13.13 -3.57
CA VAL A 190 -7.28 13.95 -2.97
C VAL A 190 -7.89 15.10 -2.16
N GLU A 191 -8.86 15.82 -2.72
CA GLU A 191 -9.55 16.91 -2.05
C GLU A 191 -10.29 16.44 -0.78
N ALA A 192 -11.01 15.31 -0.85
CA ALA A 192 -11.73 14.76 0.29
C ALA A 192 -10.78 14.35 1.45
N TYR A 193 -9.65 13.73 1.13
CA TYR A 193 -8.65 13.40 2.17
C TYR A 193 -7.95 14.64 2.72
N HIS A 194 -7.69 15.64 1.89
CA HIS A 194 -7.10 16.90 2.34
C HIS A 194 -8.01 17.57 3.37
N GLN A 195 -9.29 17.82 3.01
CA GLN A 195 -10.27 18.38 3.93
C GLN A 195 -10.46 17.55 5.20
N LEU A 196 -10.53 16.21 5.07
CA LEU A 196 -10.67 15.32 6.23
C LEU A 196 -9.45 15.39 7.15
N SER A 197 -8.25 15.53 6.59
CA SER A 197 -7.00 15.61 7.36
C SER A 197 -6.91 16.86 8.25
N GLU A 198 -7.64 17.92 7.91
CA GLU A 198 -7.69 19.18 8.67
C GLU A 198 -8.65 19.11 9.86
N VAL A 199 -9.65 18.22 9.81
CA VAL A 199 -10.76 18.20 10.77
C VAL A 199 -10.76 16.98 11.71
N THR A 200 -9.85 16.05 11.54
CA THR A 200 -9.73 14.87 12.43
C THR A 200 -8.27 14.44 12.57
N ASP A 201 -7.92 13.86 13.72
CA ASP A 201 -6.60 13.28 14.02
C ASP A 201 -6.58 11.74 13.93
N TYR A 202 -7.66 11.11 13.49
CA TYR A 202 -7.68 9.66 13.26
C TYR A 202 -6.78 9.26 12.08
N PRO A 203 -6.19 8.05 12.12
CA PRO A 203 -5.39 7.52 11.02
C PRO A 203 -6.19 7.38 9.72
N LEU A 204 -5.57 7.75 8.61
CA LEU A 204 -6.20 7.75 7.29
C LEU A 204 -5.70 6.59 6.42
N HIS A 205 -6.66 5.85 5.86
CA HIS A 205 -6.42 4.73 4.97
C HIS A 205 -6.70 5.17 3.52
N LEU A 206 -5.65 5.42 2.76
CA LEU A 206 -5.71 5.95 1.40
C LEU A 206 -6.01 4.86 0.36
N GLY A 207 -6.60 5.28 -0.74
CA GLY A 207 -6.75 4.44 -1.93
C GLY A 207 -7.76 5.00 -2.92
N VAL A 208 -7.47 4.86 -4.20
CA VAL A 208 -8.42 5.10 -5.29
C VAL A 208 -9.30 3.85 -5.42
N THR A 209 -10.62 3.99 -5.40
CA THR A 209 -11.52 2.84 -5.63
C THR A 209 -11.73 2.63 -7.12
N GLU A 210 -11.84 1.36 -7.53
CA GLU A 210 -12.17 1.00 -8.93
C GLU A 210 -11.20 1.64 -9.93
N ALA A 211 -9.90 1.55 -9.65
CA ALA A 211 -8.89 2.21 -10.48
C ALA A 211 -8.77 1.61 -11.89
N GLY A 212 -9.16 0.36 -12.05
CA GLY A 212 -9.11 -0.37 -13.32
C GLY A 212 -7.86 -1.25 -13.46
N PRO A 213 -7.65 -1.85 -14.65
CA PRO A 213 -6.51 -2.72 -14.89
C PRO A 213 -5.19 -1.95 -15.05
N PRO A 214 -4.04 -2.62 -14.85
CA PRO A 214 -2.74 -2.08 -15.24
C PRO A 214 -2.66 -1.85 -16.76
N PRO A 215 -1.83 -0.88 -17.25
CA PRO A 215 -1.04 0.05 -16.44
C PRO A 215 -1.82 1.26 -15.94
N ALA A 216 -2.99 1.55 -16.52
CA ALA A 216 -3.77 2.76 -16.21
C ALA A 216 -4.20 2.82 -14.74
N GLY A 217 -4.64 1.70 -14.16
CA GLY A 217 -5.03 1.59 -12.76
C GLY A 217 -3.87 1.85 -11.79
N LEU A 218 -2.65 1.37 -12.14
CA LEU A 218 -1.43 1.65 -11.38
C LEU A 218 -1.10 3.13 -11.36
N ILE A 219 -1.08 3.78 -12.53
CA ILE A 219 -0.80 5.22 -12.67
C ILE A 219 -1.81 6.04 -11.87
N LYS A 220 -3.10 5.72 -12.02
CA LYS A 220 -4.20 6.41 -11.33
C LYS A 220 -4.10 6.28 -9.80
N SER A 221 -3.84 5.08 -9.30
CA SER A 221 -3.67 4.82 -7.87
C SER A 221 -2.42 5.49 -7.32
N SER A 222 -1.29 5.38 -8.01
CA SER A 222 -0.02 5.99 -7.61
C SER A 222 -0.12 7.53 -7.58
N ALA A 223 -0.79 8.13 -8.57
CA ALA A 223 -1.00 9.58 -8.61
C ALA A 223 -1.82 10.06 -7.40
N GLY A 224 -2.93 9.39 -7.08
CA GLY A 224 -3.79 9.79 -5.96
C GLY A 224 -3.17 9.54 -4.59
N ILE A 225 -2.61 8.35 -4.37
CA ILE A 225 -1.97 7.98 -3.11
C ILE A 225 -0.70 8.81 -2.92
N GLY A 226 0.16 8.90 -3.95
CA GLY A 226 1.43 9.63 -3.90
C GLY A 226 1.25 11.13 -3.64
N ALA A 227 0.23 11.75 -4.23
CA ALA A 227 -0.08 13.17 -3.99
C ALA A 227 -0.39 13.46 -2.51
N LEU A 228 -1.09 12.56 -1.82
CA LEU A 228 -1.41 12.71 -0.39
C LEU A 228 -0.21 12.38 0.49
N LEU A 229 0.50 11.29 0.19
CA LEU A 229 1.70 10.91 0.94
C LEU A 229 2.78 11.98 0.88
N ALA A 230 2.97 12.64 -0.28
CA ALA A 230 3.92 13.76 -0.44
C ALA A 230 3.57 14.98 0.43
N GLN A 231 2.32 15.11 0.87
CA GLN A 231 1.84 16.12 1.82
C GLN A 231 1.82 15.61 3.27
N GLY A 232 2.38 14.44 3.53
CA GLY A 232 2.39 13.82 4.85
C GLY A 232 1.04 13.21 5.28
N ILE A 233 0.08 13.09 4.37
CA ILE A 233 -1.27 12.57 4.65
C ILE A 233 -1.35 11.09 4.31
N GLY A 234 -1.69 10.26 5.30
CA GLY A 234 -1.93 8.82 5.13
C GLY A 234 -1.09 7.92 6.02
N ASP A 235 -1.74 6.88 6.56
CA ASP A 235 -1.15 5.94 7.52
C ASP A 235 -1.23 4.48 7.04
N THR A 236 -2.16 4.19 6.14
CA THR A 236 -2.28 2.92 5.41
C THR A 236 -2.61 3.21 3.96
N ILE A 237 -2.09 2.44 3.03
CA ILE A 237 -2.45 2.53 1.61
C ILE A 237 -3.02 1.21 1.10
N ARG A 238 -3.91 1.28 0.10
CA ARG A 238 -4.42 0.12 -0.64
C ARG A 238 -4.65 0.47 -2.09
N TYR A 239 -3.98 -0.24 -2.98
CA TYR A 239 -4.31 -0.25 -4.41
C TYR A 239 -5.57 -1.07 -4.66
N SER A 240 -6.36 -0.72 -5.67
CA SER A 240 -7.60 -1.40 -6.05
C SER A 240 -7.60 -1.61 -7.56
N LEU A 241 -6.93 -2.65 -8.00
CA LEU A 241 -6.73 -2.97 -9.41
C LEU A 241 -7.69 -4.06 -9.87
N THR A 242 -7.98 -4.08 -11.17
CA THR A 242 -8.58 -5.22 -11.84
C THR A 242 -7.44 -6.15 -12.32
N ALA A 243 -6.78 -6.80 -11.36
CA ALA A 243 -5.61 -7.66 -11.56
C ALA A 243 -5.45 -8.64 -10.39
N ASP A 244 -4.40 -9.45 -10.41
CA ASP A 244 -4.02 -10.27 -9.26
C ASP A 244 -3.72 -9.36 -8.05
N PRO A 245 -4.28 -9.62 -6.85
CA PRO A 245 -4.05 -8.79 -5.68
C PRO A 245 -2.58 -8.78 -5.20
N VAL A 246 -1.76 -9.72 -5.61
CA VAL A 246 -0.30 -9.71 -5.39
C VAL A 246 0.33 -8.48 -6.06
N GLU A 247 -0.14 -8.09 -7.24
CA GLU A 247 0.33 -6.86 -7.91
C GLU A 247 -0.04 -5.60 -7.13
N GLU A 248 -1.21 -5.58 -6.45
CA GLU A 248 -1.60 -4.46 -5.58
C GLU A 248 -0.63 -4.29 -4.40
N ALA A 249 -0.25 -5.40 -3.76
CA ALA A 249 0.67 -5.39 -2.63
C ALA A 249 2.07 -4.91 -3.06
N ARG A 250 2.60 -5.47 -4.16
CA ARG A 250 3.90 -5.06 -4.74
C ARG A 250 3.90 -3.57 -5.10
N ALA A 251 2.88 -3.10 -5.82
CA ALA A 251 2.79 -1.70 -6.22
C ALA A 251 2.74 -0.75 -5.00
N GLY A 252 1.99 -1.13 -3.96
CA GLY A 252 1.94 -0.38 -2.71
C GLY A 252 3.30 -0.31 -2.02
N ARG A 253 4.01 -1.43 -1.92
CA ARG A 253 5.34 -1.50 -1.33
C ARG A 253 6.35 -0.67 -2.13
N THR A 254 6.37 -0.83 -3.46
CA THR A 254 7.24 -0.08 -4.37
C THR A 254 7.01 1.43 -4.27
N LEU A 255 5.75 1.88 -4.19
CA LEU A 255 5.45 3.30 -4.02
C LEU A 255 6.05 3.85 -2.72
N LEU A 256 5.88 3.15 -1.60
CA LEU A 256 6.40 3.60 -0.31
C LEU A 256 7.94 3.63 -0.28
N GLU A 257 8.58 2.66 -0.90
CA GLU A 257 10.04 2.61 -1.04
C GLU A 257 10.56 3.75 -1.94
N ALA A 258 9.90 3.99 -3.09
CA ALA A 258 10.26 5.07 -4.00
C ALA A 258 10.09 6.46 -3.38
N MET A 259 9.14 6.62 -2.44
CA MET A 259 8.94 7.86 -1.68
C MET A 259 9.82 7.97 -0.43
N GLY A 260 10.65 6.98 -0.11
CA GLY A 260 11.47 6.94 1.10
C GLY A 260 10.66 6.79 2.40
N LEU A 261 9.40 6.33 2.32
CA LEU A 261 8.52 6.10 3.47
C LEU A 261 8.66 4.69 4.07
N ARG A 262 9.33 3.81 3.38
CA ARG A 262 9.70 2.46 3.83
C ARG A 262 11.13 2.16 3.37
N GLU A 263 11.85 1.37 4.16
CA GLU A 263 13.15 0.85 3.76
C GLU A 263 13.01 -0.07 2.56
N ARG A 264 13.93 0.08 1.61
CA ARG A 264 14.02 -0.82 0.46
C ARG A 264 14.46 -2.20 0.90
N LYS A 265 13.87 -3.22 0.32
CA LYS A 265 14.31 -4.61 0.47
C LYS A 265 14.99 -5.11 -0.79
N ASN A 266 14.60 -4.58 -1.95
CA ASN A 266 15.05 -5.04 -3.25
C ASN A 266 15.86 -3.96 -3.95
N VAL A 267 16.52 -4.36 -5.03
CA VAL A 267 17.23 -3.43 -5.93
C VAL A 267 16.29 -2.34 -6.45
N ASP A 268 16.76 -1.10 -6.36
CA ASP A 268 16.18 0.05 -7.06
C ASP A 268 16.98 0.30 -8.33
N LEU A 269 16.40 -0.06 -9.48
CA LEU A 269 17.07 0.09 -10.76
C LEU A 269 16.84 1.49 -11.35
N ILE A 270 17.94 2.22 -11.56
CA ILE A 270 17.95 3.48 -12.29
C ILE A 270 18.46 3.19 -13.71
N ALA A 271 17.58 3.30 -14.71
CA ALA A 271 17.94 3.09 -16.09
C ALA A 271 17.69 4.34 -16.94
N CYS A 272 18.59 4.65 -17.85
CA CYS A 272 18.36 5.76 -18.77
C CYS A 272 17.31 5.38 -19.84
N PRO A 273 16.56 6.36 -20.41
CA PRO A 273 15.46 6.09 -21.34
C PRO A 273 15.92 5.70 -22.76
N SER A 274 17.17 5.29 -22.96
CA SER A 274 17.73 4.87 -24.25
C SER A 274 17.52 5.91 -25.36
N CYS A 275 18.38 6.93 -25.41
CA CYS A 275 18.35 7.94 -26.46
C CYS A 275 19.27 7.55 -27.64
N GLY A 276 19.35 8.40 -28.70
CA GLY A 276 20.20 8.15 -29.88
C GLY A 276 21.72 8.08 -29.60
N ARG A 277 22.16 8.23 -28.36
CA ARG A 277 23.53 8.03 -27.91
C ARG A 277 23.77 6.66 -27.26
N ALA A 278 22.72 5.87 -27.06
CA ALA A 278 22.86 4.54 -26.46
C ALA A 278 23.67 3.64 -27.38
N GLU A 279 24.67 2.97 -26.82
CA GLU A 279 25.56 2.04 -27.52
C GLU A 279 25.19 0.57 -27.30
N ILE A 280 24.16 0.33 -26.44
CA ILE A 280 23.57 -0.98 -26.16
C ILE A 280 22.05 -0.88 -26.16
N ASP A 281 21.37 -2.01 -26.17
CA ASP A 281 19.95 -2.09 -25.88
C ASP A 281 19.71 -1.98 -24.35
N VAL A 282 19.54 -0.74 -23.89
CA VAL A 282 19.33 -0.45 -22.45
C VAL A 282 18.08 -1.11 -21.91
N VAL A 283 17.03 -1.21 -22.75
CA VAL A 283 15.76 -1.83 -22.32
C VAL A 283 15.98 -3.30 -22.01
N ALA A 284 16.59 -4.02 -22.93
CA ALA A 284 16.88 -5.44 -22.74
C ALA A 284 17.78 -5.69 -21.51
N VAL A 285 18.87 -4.92 -21.36
CA VAL A 285 19.79 -5.04 -20.21
C VAL A 285 19.08 -4.71 -18.88
N ALA A 286 18.21 -3.69 -18.86
CA ALA A 286 17.44 -3.33 -17.66
C ALA A 286 16.43 -4.41 -17.29
N GLU A 287 15.71 -4.97 -18.26
CA GLU A 287 14.75 -6.07 -18.04
C GLU A 287 15.46 -7.34 -17.54
N GLU A 288 16.60 -7.68 -18.15
CA GLU A 288 17.42 -8.84 -17.74
C GLU A 288 17.99 -8.65 -16.32
N ALA A 289 18.50 -7.45 -16.01
CA ALA A 289 18.99 -7.12 -14.67
C ALA A 289 17.85 -7.21 -13.63
N MET A 290 16.68 -6.64 -13.92
CA MET A 290 15.52 -6.74 -13.01
C MET A 290 15.09 -8.19 -12.78
N ALA A 291 15.09 -9.02 -13.83
CA ALA A 291 14.79 -10.45 -13.70
C ALA A 291 15.83 -11.19 -12.85
N ALA A 292 17.11 -10.86 -13.01
CA ALA A 292 18.19 -11.46 -12.24
C ALA A 292 18.17 -11.07 -10.74
N PHE A 293 17.61 -9.91 -10.42
CA PHE A 293 17.45 -9.42 -9.03
C PHE A 293 16.11 -9.79 -8.39
N ALA A 294 15.14 -10.32 -9.14
CA ALA A 294 13.74 -10.46 -8.68
C ALA A 294 13.58 -11.26 -7.38
N ASP A 295 14.41 -12.30 -7.16
CA ASP A 295 14.34 -13.17 -5.99
C ASP A 295 15.44 -12.88 -4.95
N ARG A 296 16.06 -11.68 -5.01
CA ARG A 296 17.17 -11.29 -4.15
C ARG A 296 16.79 -10.08 -3.30
N GLU A 297 16.84 -10.23 -1.98
CA GLU A 297 16.69 -9.10 -1.04
C GLU A 297 18.02 -8.33 -0.95
N ILE A 298 18.31 -7.50 -1.96
CA ILE A 298 19.51 -6.66 -2.03
C ILE A 298 19.05 -5.20 -2.09
N PRO A 299 19.10 -4.45 -0.99
CA PRO A 299 18.58 -3.08 -0.91
C PRO A 299 19.58 -2.04 -1.47
N LEU A 300 20.08 -2.28 -2.67
CA LEU A 300 21.02 -1.39 -3.34
C LEU A 300 20.34 -0.59 -4.46
N GLN A 301 20.85 0.60 -4.71
CA GLN A 301 20.53 1.39 -5.90
C GLN A 301 21.50 1.02 -7.02
N VAL A 302 20.98 0.41 -8.10
CA VAL A 302 21.76 -0.07 -9.25
C VAL A 302 21.43 0.77 -10.48
N ALA A 303 22.45 1.27 -11.16
CA ALA A 303 22.28 2.10 -12.35
C ALA A 303 22.68 1.37 -13.64
N VAL A 304 21.84 1.44 -14.69
CA VAL A 304 22.12 0.94 -16.03
C VAL A 304 22.05 2.08 -17.03
N MET A 305 23.21 2.46 -17.58
CA MET A 305 23.35 3.63 -18.45
C MET A 305 23.86 3.22 -19.84
N GLY A 306 23.14 3.63 -20.88
CA GLY A 306 23.40 3.25 -22.26
C GLY A 306 24.57 3.95 -22.94
N CYS A 307 25.20 4.95 -22.30
CA CYS A 307 26.37 5.64 -22.86
C CYS A 307 27.28 6.20 -21.77
N VAL A 308 28.56 6.40 -22.11
CA VAL A 308 29.57 6.98 -21.19
C VAL A 308 29.50 8.50 -21.06
N VAL A 309 28.65 9.18 -21.82
CA VAL A 309 28.58 10.65 -21.82
C VAL A 309 27.94 11.17 -20.55
N ASN A 310 26.74 10.70 -20.22
CA ASN A 310 26.01 11.11 -19.03
C ASN A 310 26.04 10.01 -17.95
N GLY A 311 26.27 8.75 -18.35
CA GLY A 311 26.20 7.58 -17.47
C GLY A 311 27.02 7.72 -16.18
N PRO A 312 28.33 8.11 -16.25
CA PRO A 312 29.13 8.24 -15.05
C PRO A 312 28.66 9.35 -14.09
N GLY A 313 27.96 10.37 -14.60
CA GLY A 313 27.37 11.44 -13.80
C GLY A 313 26.10 11.00 -13.09
N GLU A 314 25.19 10.38 -13.81
CA GLU A 314 23.90 9.92 -13.31
C GLU A 314 24.02 8.64 -12.45
N ALA A 315 25.00 7.79 -12.73
CA ALA A 315 25.33 6.62 -11.92
C ALA A 315 26.20 6.92 -10.67
N ARG A 316 26.61 8.19 -10.47
CA ARG A 316 27.54 8.58 -9.40
C ARG A 316 26.97 8.32 -8.01
N ASP A 317 25.68 8.58 -7.83
CA ASP A 317 25.02 8.50 -6.54
C ASP A 317 24.43 7.11 -6.27
N ALA A 318 24.45 6.22 -7.27
CA ALA A 318 24.06 4.82 -7.10
C ALA A 318 25.16 4.02 -6.35
N ASP A 319 24.76 3.01 -5.60
CA ASP A 319 25.69 2.11 -4.92
C ASP A 319 26.56 1.35 -5.92
N LEU A 320 25.95 0.94 -7.02
CA LEU A 320 26.56 0.21 -8.14
C LEU A 320 25.97 0.73 -9.45
N GLY A 321 26.78 0.81 -10.50
CA GLY A 321 26.27 1.19 -11.80
C GLY A 321 27.15 0.68 -12.93
N ILE A 322 26.55 0.59 -14.11
CA ILE A 322 27.23 0.28 -15.35
C ILE A 322 26.89 1.31 -16.43
N ALA A 323 27.91 1.80 -17.12
CA ALA A 323 27.75 2.70 -18.26
C ALA A 323 28.37 2.08 -19.51
N ALA A 324 27.56 1.92 -20.56
CA ALA A 324 27.99 1.30 -21.80
C ALA A 324 28.82 2.25 -22.68
N GLY A 325 29.84 1.72 -23.34
CA GLY A 325 30.67 2.42 -24.31
C GLY A 325 31.54 1.47 -25.12
N ASN A 326 31.50 1.57 -26.45
CA ASN A 326 32.31 0.74 -27.37
C ASN A 326 32.16 -0.78 -27.12
N ARG A 327 30.92 -1.29 -26.96
CA ARG A 327 30.62 -2.70 -26.65
C ARG A 327 31.25 -3.19 -25.34
N ARG A 328 31.46 -2.30 -24.40
CA ARG A 328 31.99 -2.57 -23.05
C ARG A 328 31.14 -1.89 -22.01
N GLY A 329 31.03 -2.51 -20.84
CA GLY A 329 30.42 -1.91 -19.65
C GLY A 329 31.49 -1.38 -18.71
N HIS A 330 31.45 -0.09 -18.41
CA HIS A 330 32.25 0.51 -17.34
C HIS A 330 31.46 0.39 -16.05
N LEU A 331 31.91 -0.44 -15.12
CA LEU A 331 31.27 -0.68 -13.84
C LEU A 331 31.78 0.34 -12.82
N PHE A 332 30.86 0.96 -12.10
CA PHE A 332 31.13 1.98 -11.07
C PHE A 332 30.57 1.53 -9.72
N ILE A 333 31.33 1.74 -8.67
CA ILE A 333 30.90 1.57 -7.29
C ILE A 333 31.02 2.94 -6.61
N LYS A 334 29.89 3.47 -6.12
CA LYS A 334 29.81 4.81 -5.49
C LYS A 334 30.57 5.86 -6.32
N GLY A 335 30.32 5.88 -7.63
CA GLY A 335 30.88 6.81 -8.59
C GLY A 335 32.35 6.58 -8.98
N ARG A 336 33.00 5.52 -8.49
CA ARG A 336 34.39 5.18 -8.86
C ARG A 336 34.41 4.01 -9.81
N ASN A 337 35.17 4.13 -10.90
CA ASN A 337 35.36 3.04 -11.86
C ASN A 337 36.01 1.85 -11.15
N ALA A 338 35.38 0.68 -11.18
CA ALA A 338 35.83 -0.54 -10.51
C ALA A 338 36.31 -1.58 -11.53
N ALA A 339 35.64 -1.73 -12.67
CA ALA A 339 35.96 -2.71 -13.68
C ALA A 339 35.46 -2.30 -15.07
N VAL A 340 35.96 -3.00 -16.08
CA VAL A 340 35.45 -2.93 -17.46
C VAL A 340 35.13 -4.34 -17.92
N VAL A 341 33.88 -4.58 -18.29
CA VAL A 341 33.36 -5.88 -18.70
C VAL A 341 32.89 -5.84 -20.15
N ARG A 342 32.70 -6.99 -20.76
CA ARG A 342 32.12 -7.10 -22.09
C ARG A 342 30.60 -6.86 -22.02
N GLU A 343 30.00 -6.51 -23.17
CA GLU A 343 28.56 -6.27 -23.28
C GLU A 343 27.72 -7.47 -22.80
N ASP A 344 28.12 -8.66 -23.20
CA ASP A 344 27.45 -9.93 -22.84
C ASP A 344 27.67 -10.38 -21.37
N GLU A 345 28.53 -9.70 -20.62
CA GLU A 345 28.84 -9.98 -19.21
C GLU A 345 28.26 -8.91 -18.26
N MET A 346 27.57 -7.87 -18.78
CA MET A 346 27.15 -6.71 -17.99
C MET A 346 26.20 -7.08 -16.87
N VAL A 347 25.18 -7.90 -17.12
CA VAL A 347 24.18 -8.29 -16.13
C VAL A 347 24.78 -9.20 -15.07
N ASP A 348 25.56 -10.19 -15.48
CA ASP A 348 26.25 -11.09 -14.55
C ASP A 348 27.18 -10.30 -13.61
N ALA A 349 27.94 -9.36 -14.17
CA ALA A 349 28.81 -8.49 -13.37
C ALA A 349 28.02 -7.61 -12.39
N LEU A 350 26.88 -7.03 -12.80
CA LEU A 350 26.02 -6.27 -11.89
C LEU A 350 25.53 -7.14 -10.74
N VAL A 351 25.09 -8.37 -11.01
CA VAL A 351 24.60 -9.29 -9.98
C VAL A 351 25.73 -9.71 -9.04
N GLU A 352 26.88 -10.09 -9.56
CA GLU A 352 28.04 -10.50 -8.77
C GLU A 352 28.50 -9.39 -7.83
N TRP A 353 28.68 -8.18 -8.36
CA TRP A 353 29.13 -7.04 -7.55
C TRP A 353 28.06 -6.56 -6.56
N ALA A 354 26.77 -6.65 -6.91
CA ALA A 354 25.70 -6.30 -5.98
C ALA A 354 25.68 -7.24 -4.77
N VAL A 355 25.87 -8.56 -5.00
CA VAL A 355 25.98 -9.54 -3.90
C VAL A 355 27.19 -9.24 -3.03
N LEU A 356 28.36 -8.98 -3.61
CA LEU A 356 29.58 -8.66 -2.87
C LEU A 356 29.41 -7.40 -2.02
N ILE A 357 28.84 -6.33 -2.58
CA ILE A 357 28.61 -5.08 -1.85
C ILE A 357 27.61 -5.29 -0.70
N HIS A 358 26.59 -6.12 -0.89
CA HIS A 358 25.59 -6.43 0.12
C HIS A 358 26.17 -7.28 1.27
N GLU A 359 27.06 -8.21 0.97
CA GLU A 359 27.70 -9.07 1.98
C GLU A 359 28.79 -8.36 2.78
N GLU A 360 29.43 -7.32 2.22
CA GLU A 360 30.49 -6.55 2.87
C GLU A 360 29.97 -5.34 3.70
N GLY A 361 28.74 -4.93 3.52
CA GLY A 361 28.11 -3.74 4.18
C GLY A 361 27.21 -4.11 5.30
#